data_014be4dc8c5f51ea13401a1491b0a246
#
_entry.id   014be4dc8c5f51ea13401a1491b0a246
#
_cell.length_a   1.000
_cell.length_b   1.000
_cell.length_c   1.000
_cell.angle_alpha   90.00
_cell.angle_beta   90.00
_cell.angle_gamma   90.00
#
_symmetry.space_group_name_H-M   'P 1'
#
loop_
_entity.id
_entity.type
_entity.pdbx_description
1 polymer ?
#
loop_
_entity_poly.entity_id
_entity_poly.type
_entity_poly.pdbx_seq_one_letter_code
_entity_poly.pdbx_strand_id
1 'polypeptide(L)'
;EPGSVEQQRFLGLTAPSLYDMRNLFQVNVEEGRHLWAMVYLLFKYFGRDGREEADDMLLRSSGDDDAPRMLGAFNEETPDWLSFFMFTYFTDRDGKMQLESLAQSGFDPLSRTCRFMLTEEAHHMFVGETGVGRRIMRSLLIAFKAVGSFTRT
;
A
#
# COMPACT_ATOMS: atom_id res chain seq x y z
N GLU A 1 2.34 -5.31 3.88
CA GLU A 1 3.39 -5.20 2.87
C GLU A 1 3.14 -6.14 1.66
N PRO A 2 3.29 -7.50 1.76
CA PRO A 2 3.10 -8.36 0.59
C PRO A 2 1.67 -8.33 0.03
N GLY A 3 0.67 -8.15 0.87
CA GLY A 3 -0.72 -8.04 0.46
C GLY A 3 -0.98 -6.85 -0.46
N SER A 4 -0.39 -5.69 -0.18
CA SER A 4 -0.51 -4.50 -1.02
C SER A 4 0.02 -4.75 -2.43
N VAL A 5 1.21 -5.37 -2.55
CA VAL A 5 1.81 -5.69 -3.85
C VAL A 5 0.95 -6.68 -4.65
N GLU A 6 0.43 -7.71 -3.98
CA GLU A 6 -0.42 -8.74 -4.61
C GLU A 6 -1.72 -8.15 -5.16
N GLN A 7 -2.38 -7.28 -4.39
CA GLN A 7 -3.64 -6.65 -4.78
C GLN A 7 -3.49 -5.66 -5.94
N GLN A 8 -2.35 -5.00 -6.04
CA GLN A 8 -2.14 -3.85 -6.92
C GLN A 8 -1.40 -4.20 -8.23
N ARG A 9 -0.76 -5.36 -8.31
CA ARG A 9 0.16 -5.74 -9.39
C ARG A 9 -0.37 -5.60 -10.80
N PHE A 10 -1.68 -5.76 -11.02
CA PHE A 10 -2.30 -5.71 -12.34
C PHE A 10 -2.79 -4.32 -12.74
N LEU A 11 -2.87 -3.36 -11.81
CA LEU A 11 -3.36 -2.02 -12.09
C LEU A 11 -2.49 -1.24 -13.08
N GLY A 12 -1.21 -1.59 -13.20
CA GLY A 12 -0.31 -0.98 -14.17
C GLY A 12 -0.80 -1.07 -15.62
N LEU A 13 -1.58 -2.11 -15.96
CA LEU A 13 -2.15 -2.30 -17.29
C LEU A 13 -3.23 -1.27 -17.66
N THR A 14 -3.87 -0.68 -16.67
CA THR A 14 -4.98 0.28 -16.81
C THR A 14 -4.61 1.67 -16.28
N ALA A 15 -3.32 1.97 -16.18
CA ALA A 15 -2.84 3.21 -15.59
C ALA A 15 -3.41 4.44 -16.33
N PRO A 16 -3.99 5.41 -15.59
CA PRO A 16 -4.55 6.63 -16.18
C PRO A 16 -3.49 7.51 -16.84
N SER A 17 -2.25 7.39 -16.40
CA SER A 17 -1.09 8.11 -16.95
C SER A 17 0.21 7.36 -16.65
N LEU A 18 1.29 7.72 -17.35
CA LEU A 18 2.63 7.22 -17.05
C LEU A 18 3.11 7.65 -15.65
N TYR A 19 2.65 8.81 -15.18
CA TYR A 19 2.92 9.27 -13.83
C TYR A 19 2.31 8.32 -12.77
N ASP A 20 1.05 7.94 -12.94
CA ASP A 20 0.37 7.02 -12.03
C ASP A 20 1.00 5.62 -12.07
N MET A 21 1.33 5.13 -13.26
CA MET A 21 2.02 3.84 -13.42
C MET A 21 3.38 3.82 -12.72
N ARG A 22 4.16 4.91 -12.85
CA ARG A 22 5.45 5.05 -12.16
C ARG A 22 5.27 5.02 -10.64
N ASN A 23 4.30 5.77 -10.12
CA ASN A 23 4.03 5.79 -8.68
C ASN A 23 3.60 4.42 -8.16
N LEU A 24 2.74 3.70 -8.88
CA LEU A 24 2.35 2.33 -8.52
C LEU A 24 3.57 1.41 -8.39
N PHE A 25 4.46 1.42 -9.37
CA PHE A 25 5.65 0.57 -9.34
C PHE A 25 6.61 0.99 -8.23
N GLN A 26 6.74 2.28 -7.96
CA GLN A 26 7.58 2.77 -6.88
C GLN A 26 7.03 2.33 -5.53
N VAL A 27 5.73 2.49 -5.25
CA VAL A 27 5.07 2.00 -4.05
C VAL A 27 5.30 0.50 -3.88
N ASN A 28 5.05 -0.30 -4.92
CA ASN A 28 5.23 -1.76 -4.86
C ASN A 28 6.69 -2.17 -4.55
N VAL A 29 7.69 -1.43 -5.04
CA VAL A 29 9.10 -1.68 -4.73
C VAL A 29 9.41 -1.32 -3.28
N GLU A 30 8.86 -0.23 -2.79
CA GLU A 30 9.01 0.24 -1.41
C GLU A 30 8.38 -0.76 -0.43
N GLU A 31 7.15 -1.20 -0.68
CA GLU A 31 6.47 -2.28 0.06
C GLU A 31 7.27 -3.59 0.09
N GLY A 32 7.84 -3.97 -1.04
CA GLY A 32 8.72 -5.15 -1.12
C GLY A 32 9.98 -5.01 -0.26
N ARG A 33 10.57 -3.81 -0.18
CA ARG A 33 11.70 -3.55 0.72
C ARG A 33 11.31 -3.63 2.19
N HIS A 34 10.14 -3.10 2.55
CA HIS A 34 9.59 -3.19 3.91
C HIS A 34 9.42 -4.65 4.32
N LEU A 35 8.80 -5.47 3.48
CA LEU A 35 8.66 -6.90 3.70
C LEU A 35 10.01 -7.57 4.00
N TRP A 36 10.98 -7.41 3.10
CA TRP A 36 12.27 -8.08 3.24
C TRP A 36 13.09 -7.55 4.42
N ALA A 37 12.93 -6.29 4.80
CA ALA A 37 13.54 -5.75 6.00
C ALA A 37 12.99 -6.44 7.27
N MET A 38 11.68 -6.67 7.35
CA MET A 38 11.06 -7.38 8.47
C MET A 38 11.44 -8.87 8.49
N VAL A 39 11.43 -9.55 7.35
CA VAL A 39 11.93 -10.94 7.21
C VAL A 39 13.37 -11.04 7.68
N TYR A 40 14.24 -10.10 7.28
CA TYR A 40 15.62 -10.07 7.73
C TYR A 40 15.74 -9.93 9.26
N LEU A 41 14.96 -9.05 9.88
CA LEU A 41 14.97 -8.88 11.34
C LEU A 41 14.55 -10.17 12.06
N LEU A 42 13.49 -10.81 11.58
CA LEU A 42 13.00 -12.08 12.14
C LEU A 42 14.09 -13.17 12.03
N PHE A 43 14.67 -13.36 10.87
CA PHE A 43 15.71 -14.36 10.64
C PHE A 43 16.98 -14.10 11.43
N LYS A 44 17.38 -12.84 11.54
CA LYS A 44 18.65 -12.45 12.14
C LYS A 44 18.63 -12.52 13.66
N TYR A 45 17.52 -12.14 14.29
CA TYR A 45 17.50 -11.86 15.71
C TYR A 45 16.60 -12.78 16.54
N PHE A 46 15.69 -13.53 15.92
CA PHE A 46 14.69 -14.34 16.62
C PHE A 46 14.87 -15.85 16.40
N GLY A 47 15.98 -16.28 15.83
CA GLY A 47 16.35 -17.68 15.72
C GLY A 47 15.36 -18.53 14.92
N ARG A 48 15.00 -19.70 15.46
CA ARG A 48 14.07 -20.63 14.81
C ARG A 48 12.66 -20.07 14.74
N ASP A 49 12.16 -19.53 15.85
CA ASP A 49 10.78 -19.00 15.93
C ASP A 49 10.58 -17.83 14.94
N GLY A 50 11.58 -16.95 14.80
CA GLY A 50 11.52 -15.88 13.82
C GLY A 50 11.51 -16.37 12.37
N ARG A 51 12.19 -17.49 12.07
CA ARG A 51 12.13 -18.10 10.74
C ARG A 51 10.77 -18.72 10.44
N GLU A 52 10.23 -19.48 11.40
CA GLU A 52 8.91 -20.10 11.28
C GLU A 52 7.82 -19.04 11.06
N GLU A 53 7.86 -17.92 11.80
CA GLU A 53 6.94 -16.80 11.64
C GLU A 53 7.06 -16.11 10.26
N ALA A 54 8.30 -15.88 9.80
CA ALA A 54 8.52 -15.26 8.49
C ALA A 54 8.11 -16.20 7.35
N ASP A 55 8.37 -17.48 7.46
CA ASP A 55 7.96 -18.48 6.46
C ASP A 55 6.43 -18.57 6.41
N ASP A 56 5.73 -18.62 7.56
CA ASP A 56 4.26 -18.59 7.61
C ASP A 56 3.68 -17.34 6.95
N MET A 57 4.25 -16.17 7.24
CA MET A 57 3.84 -14.91 6.63
C MET A 57 4.03 -14.90 5.11
N LEU A 58 5.13 -15.47 4.61
CA LEU A 58 5.43 -15.54 3.18
C LEU A 58 4.58 -16.57 2.42
N LEU A 59 4.13 -17.63 3.10
CA LEU A 59 3.24 -18.63 2.51
C LEU A 59 1.82 -18.12 2.30
N ARG A 60 1.37 -17.10 3.06
CA ARG A 60 0.04 -16.50 2.90
C ARG A 60 -0.07 -15.72 1.60
N SER A 61 -1.25 -15.74 0.99
CA SER A 61 -1.55 -14.98 -0.23
C SER A 61 -2.89 -14.27 -0.13
N SER A 62 -3.01 -13.11 -0.77
CA SER A 62 -4.25 -12.33 -0.79
C SER A 62 -5.38 -13.12 -1.44
N GLY A 63 -6.49 -13.32 -0.70
CA GLY A 63 -7.68 -14.03 -1.18
C GLY A 63 -7.51 -15.53 -1.34
N ASP A 64 -6.46 -16.13 -0.79
CA ASP A 64 -6.29 -17.59 -0.76
C ASP A 64 -7.22 -18.20 0.30
N ASP A 65 -7.96 -19.24 -0.07
CA ASP A 65 -8.92 -19.89 0.82
C ASP A 65 -8.25 -20.67 1.96
N ASP A 66 -7.07 -21.23 1.71
CA ASP A 66 -6.35 -22.09 2.66
C ASP A 66 -5.36 -21.27 3.53
N ALA A 67 -4.74 -20.24 2.96
CA ALA A 67 -3.73 -19.42 3.63
C ALA A 67 -3.93 -17.91 3.34
N PRO A 68 -5.06 -17.32 3.76
CA PRO A 68 -5.34 -15.91 3.50
C PRO A 68 -4.42 -15.00 4.31
N ARG A 69 -4.30 -13.73 3.91
CA ARG A 69 -3.65 -12.70 4.72
C ARG A 69 -4.40 -12.52 6.05
N MET A 70 -3.66 -12.27 7.13
CA MET A 70 -4.22 -12.16 8.49
C MET A 70 -5.25 -11.02 8.63
N LEU A 71 -5.02 -9.90 7.96
CA LEU A 71 -5.96 -8.77 7.96
C LEU A 71 -6.89 -8.87 6.75
N GLY A 72 -8.20 -8.84 6.99
CA GLY A 72 -9.23 -8.98 5.96
C GLY A 72 -9.07 -8.01 4.80
N ALA A 73 -8.69 -6.76 5.07
CA ALA A 73 -8.46 -5.74 4.04
C ALA A 73 -7.42 -6.15 2.97
N PHE A 74 -6.46 -7.00 3.33
CA PHE A 74 -5.45 -7.49 2.38
C PHE A 74 -5.91 -8.70 1.56
N ASN A 75 -7.12 -9.20 1.79
CA ASN A 75 -7.73 -10.27 0.99
C ASN A 75 -8.75 -9.73 -0.02
N GLU A 76 -9.14 -8.46 0.10
CA GLU A 76 -10.03 -7.81 -0.83
C GLU A 76 -9.32 -7.42 -2.13
N GLU A 77 -10.04 -7.46 -3.24
CA GLU A 77 -9.50 -7.01 -4.52
C GLU A 77 -9.36 -5.48 -4.57
N THR A 78 -8.35 -5.00 -5.28
CA THR A 78 -8.21 -3.59 -5.66
C THR A 78 -8.59 -3.44 -7.15
N PRO A 79 -9.90 -3.29 -7.46
CA PRO A 79 -10.40 -3.46 -8.82
C PRO A 79 -10.06 -2.28 -9.74
N ASP A 80 -9.80 -1.12 -9.19
CA ASP A 80 -9.56 0.10 -9.96
C ASP A 80 -8.62 1.10 -9.27
N TRP A 81 -8.27 2.14 -10.01
CA TRP A 81 -7.35 3.18 -9.56
C TRP A 81 -7.90 4.06 -8.41
N LEU A 82 -9.20 4.20 -8.26
CA LEU A 82 -9.75 4.90 -7.11
C LEU A 82 -9.59 4.07 -5.85
N SER A 83 -9.90 2.78 -5.95
CA SER A 83 -9.68 1.81 -4.86
C SER A 83 -8.22 1.77 -4.44
N PHE A 84 -7.27 1.76 -5.39
CA PHE A 84 -5.84 1.87 -5.13
C PHE A 84 -5.48 3.15 -4.35
N PHE A 85 -5.91 4.32 -4.82
CA PHE A 85 -5.60 5.58 -4.13
C PHE A 85 -6.22 5.66 -2.74
N MET A 86 -7.45 5.15 -2.58
CA MET A 86 -8.12 5.09 -1.27
C MET A 86 -7.40 4.13 -0.33
N PHE A 87 -7.05 2.94 -0.81
CA PHE A 87 -6.33 1.95 -0.04
C PHE A 87 -4.98 2.50 0.43
N THR A 88 -4.15 3.00 -0.50
CA THR A 88 -2.84 3.61 -0.20
C THR A 88 -2.97 4.77 0.78
N TYR A 89 -3.99 5.63 0.63
CA TYR A 89 -4.17 6.76 1.53
C TYR A 89 -4.59 6.36 2.96
N PHE A 90 -5.53 5.45 3.09
CA PHE A 90 -6.07 5.10 4.41
C PHE A 90 -5.26 4.01 5.11
N THR A 91 -4.85 2.98 4.39
CA THR A 91 -4.10 1.85 4.97
C THR A 91 -2.69 2.26 5.35
N ASP A 92 -2.01 2.99 4.49
CA ASP A 92 -0.65 3.45 4.78
C ASP A 92 -0.64 4.55 5.86
N ARG A 93 -1.73 5.30 5.98
CA ARG A 93 -1.91 6.22 7.11
C ARG A 93 -2.00 5.49 8.46
N ASP A 94 -2.69 4.35 8.51
CA ASP A 94 -2.72 3.49 9.68
C ASP A 94 -1.34 2.85 9.92
N GLY A 95 -0.74 2.29 8.87
CA GLY A 95 0.62 1.73 8.88
C GLY A 95 1.66 2.72 9.39
N LYS A 96 1.58 3.98 8.98
CA LYS A 96 2.44 5.06 9.49
C LYS A 96 2.34 5.20 11.01
N MET A 97 1.14 5.21 11.59
CA MET A 97 0.95 5.29 13.04
C MET A 97 1.56 4.10 13.76
N GLN A 98 1.44 2.90 13.19
CA GLN A 98 2.06 1.69 13.73
C GLN A 98 3.59 1.78 13.66
N LEU A 99 4.16 2.20 12.54
CA LEU A 99 5.60 2.40 12.38
C LEU A 99 6.17 3.47 13.32
N GLU A 100 5.45 4.58 13.53
CA GLU A 100 5.81 5.61 14.51
C GLU A 100 5.90 5.04 15.93
N SER A 101 4.97 4.16 16.29
CA SER A 101 4.99 3.44 17.56
C SER A 101 6.18 2.47 17.66
N LEU A 102 6.38 1.65 16.63
CA LEU A 102 7.49 0.69 16.56
C LEU A 102 8.87 1.37 16.52
N ALA A 103 8.96 2.57 15.96
CA ALA A 103 10.18 3.37 15.96
C ALA A 103 10.62 3.81 17.37
N GLN A 104 9.75 3.70 18.38
CA GLN A 104 10.08 3.93 19.79
C GLN A 104 10.61 2.67 20.50
N SER A 105 10.70 1.53 19.80
CA SER A 105 11.19 0.27 20.34
C SER A 105 12.59 0.40 20.94
N GLY A 106 12.82 -0.24 22.10
CA GLY A 106 14.16 -0.43 22.65
C GLY A 106 15.04 -1.38 21.84
N PHE A 107 14.47 -2.13 20.91
CA PHE A 107 15.20 -2.97 19.97
C PHE A 107 15.68 -2.11 18.78
N ASP A 108 16.91 -1.63 18.86
CA ASP A 108 17.50 -0.66 17.93
C ASP A 108 17.40 -1.08 16.44
N PRO A 109 17.60 -2.36 16.03
CA PRO A 109 17.41 -2.74 14.65
C PRO A 109 15.99 -2.48 14.12
N LEU A 110 14.96 -2.77 14.90
CA LEU A 110 13.57 -2.50 14.55
C LEU A 110 13.30 -0.99 14.49
N SER A 111 13.71 -0.27 15.53
CA SER A 111 13.53 1.19 15.61
C SER A 111 14.10 1.90 14.39
N ARG A 112 15.33 1.56 13.98
CA ARG A 112 15.96 2.16 12.79
C ARG A 112 15.28 1.75 11.49
N THR A 113 14.89 0.50 11.36
CA THR A 113 14.15 0.02 10.19
C THR A 113 12.83 0.77 10.04
N CYS A 114 12.04 0.90 11.10
CA CYS A 114 10.77 1.63 11.06
C CYS A 114 10.97 3.12 10.71
N ARG A 115 12.00 3.77 11.23
CA ARG A 115 12.31 5.17 10.86
C ARG A 115 12.66 5.33 9.38
N PHE A 116 13.33 4.34 8.79
CA PHE A 116 13.59 4.34 7.35
C PHE A 116 12.29 4.17 6.57
N MET A 117 11.44 3.20 6.94
CA MET A 117 10.15 2.95 6.30
C MET A 117 9.25 4.19 6.35
N LEU A 118 9.22 4.92 7.47
CA LEU A 118 8.45 6.17 7.61
C LEU A 118 8.80 7.24 6.56
N THR A 119 10.00 7.24 6.02
CA THR A 119 10.37 8.18 4.94
C THR A 119 9.71 7.81 3.61
N GLU A 120 9.45 6.53 3.38
CA GLU A 120 8.78 6.00 2.19
C GLU A 120 7.26 6.10 2.33
N GLU A 121 6.72 5.86 3.52
CA GLU A 121 5.30 6.06 3.83
C GLU A 121 4.79 7.48 3.53
N ALA A 122 5.63 8.48 3.68
CA ALA A 122 5.29 9.85 3.28
C ALA A 122 5.00 9.97 1.77
N HIS A 123 5.71 9.21 0.94
CA HIS A 123 5.46 9.12 -0.50
C HIS A 123 4.16 8.38 -0.81
N HIS A 124 3.91 7.25 -0.15
CA HIS A 124 2.67 6.47 -0.30
C HIS A 124 1.44 7.33 0.00
N MET A 125 1.43 8.00 1.14
CA MET A 125 0.35 8.92 1.51
C MET A 125 0.14 10.04 0.50
N PHE A 126 1.23 10.64 -0.03
CA PHE A 126 1.14 11.65 -1.06
C PHE A 126 0.52 11.11 -2.36
N VAL A 127 0.89 9.89 -2.78
CA VAL A 127 0.31 9.23 -3.96
C VAL A 127 -1.19 9.01 -3.77
N GLY A 128 -1.59 8.46 -2.62
CA GLY A 128 -2.99 8.21 -2.29
C GLY A 128 -3.81 9.49 -2.25
N GLU A 129 -3.41 10.48 -1.46
CA GLU A 129 -4.12 11.75 -1.29
C GLU A 129 -4.30 12.51 -2.61
N THR A 130 -3.20 12.70 -3.36
CA THR A 130 -3.25 13.41 -4.64
C THR A 130 -4.03 12.64 -5.69
N GLY A 131 -3.97 11.30 -5.68
CA GLY A 131 -4.74 10.44 -6.55
C GLY A 131 -6.24 10.56 -6.32
N VAL A 132 -6.69 10.48 -5.08
CA VAL A 132 -8.09 10.70 -4.68
C VAL A 132 -8.56 12.09 -5.13
N GLY A 133 -7.79 13.14 -4.82
CA GLY A 133 -8.10 14.50 -5.22
C GLY A 133 -8.29 14.65 -6.74
N ARG A 134 -7.38 14.11 -7.54
CA ARG A 134 -7.49 14.15 -9.01
C ARG A 134 -8.73 13.41 -9.53
N ARG A 135 -9.09 12.28 -8.93
CA ARG A 135 -10.28 11.50 -9.34
C ARG A 135 -11.57 12.25 -9.02
N ILE A 136 -11.67 12.84 -7.84
CA ILE A 136 -12.83 13.66 -7.44
C ILE A 136 -12.97 14.85 -8.38
N MET A 137 -11.90 15.62 -8.62
CA MET A 137 -11.94 16.78 -9.51
C MET A 137 -12.35 16.41 -10.94
N ARG A 138 -11.87 15.29 -11.46
CA ARG A 138 -12.27 14.81 -12.79
C ARG A 138 -13.76 14.47 -12.86
N SER A 139 -14.29 13.81 -11.83
CA SER A 139 -15.71 13.45 -11.76
C SER A 139 -16.59 14.71 -11.70
N LEU A 140 -16.20 15.71 -10.91
CA LEU A 140 -16.89 16.99 -10.82
C LEU A 140 -16.88 17.74 -12.17
N LEU A 141 -15.75 17.77 -12.87
CA LEU A 141 -15.64 18.40 -14.19
C LEU A 141 -16.53 17.72 -15.24
N ILE A 142 -16.63 16.40 -15.21
CA ILE A 142 -17.50 15.64 -16.11
C ILE A 142 -18.99 15.97 -15.82
N ALA A 143 -19.38 15.96 -14.53
CA ALA A 143 -20.72 16.31 -14.11
C ALA A 143 -21.09 17.75 -14.51
N PHE A 144 -20.18 18.70 -14.31
CA PHE A 144 -20.40 20.11 -14.66
C PHE A 144 -20.57 20.32 -16.17
N LYS A 145 -19.78 19.62 -16.99
CA LYS A 145 -19.91 19.65 -18.46
C LYS A 145 -21.24 19.05 -18.93
N ALA A 146 -21.68 17.95 -18.29
CA ALA A 146 -22.96 17.34 -18.63
C ALA A 146 -24.14 18.29 -18.33
N VAL A 147 -24.15 18.96 -17.17
CA VAL A 147 -25.18 19.94 -16.81
C VAL A 147 -25.12 21.16 -17.74
N GLY A 148 -23.93 21.69 -18.04
CA GLY A 148 -23.77 22.84 -18.94
C GLY A 148 -24.15 22.60 -20.40
N SER A 149 -24.22 21.33 -20.84
CA SER A 149 -24.73 20.98 -22.18
C SER A 149 -26.26 20.98 -22.24
N PHE A 150 -26.96 20.76 -21.13
CA PHE A 150 -28.43 20.82 -21.02
C PHE A 150 -28.98 22.26 -21.04
N THR A 151 -28.18 23.25 -20.73
CA THR A 151 -28.61 24.66 -20.67
C THR A 151 -28.40 25.43 -21.99
N ARG A 152 -27.93 24.77 -23.05
CA ARG A 152 -27.70 25.37 -24.38
C ARG A 152 -28.68 24.90 -25.47
N THR A 153 -29.71 24.14 -25.10
CA THR A 153 -30.85 23.78 -25.95
C THR A 153 -32.08 24.57 -25.55
#